data_1fa8710842b786d57ac94d0c93a20a32
#
_entry.id   1fa8710842b786d57ac94d0c93a20a32
#
_cell.length_a   1.000
_cell.length_b   1.000
_cell.length_c   1.000
_cell.angle_alpha   90.00
_cell.angle_beta   90.00
_cell.angle_gamma   90.00
#
_symmetry.space_group_name_H-M   'P 1'
#
loop_
_entity.id
_entity.type
_entity.pdbx_description
1 polymer ?
#
loop_
_entity_poly.entity_id
_entity_poly.type
_entity_poly.pdbx_seq_one_letter_code
_entity_poly.pdbx_strand_id
1 'polypeptide(L)'
;MKIAAAGYFSISEDEFQVTCYWGSWSIYRKSIGKFTTDNLDPKLCSRIVYSFAGLSLDLGLTSLDPNADITLGGYSKVIALKQENPCLKVILAIGGWNEKSSKYSVMASTAERRTAFANSVLKFVAYYGFDGVDLDWEYPTFRGGIAEDQNTFPLLLQTLKDALQPWGYTLSIAVPMVESVIDNAYDIPSIAKSVDFVNLMAYDHVSSSSTETGLASPMTEIAKAVDLWLAKGLPPNKLLLGIPTYGHSFTLTDPANHGIGAPVTGPGDPGEYTGEYGFMAYYEILREMMAGGYKVKEVDGTIYAYSDDQWITYDNAAAVANKTQWAIEKGLKGVMIWSIETDDFLGNFGDRYPLLNAVNSVIRESQLYRKHP
;
A
#
# COMPACT_ATOMS: atom_id res chain seq x y z
N MET A 1 26.57 -36.01 4.52
CA MET A 1 26.52 -34.59 4.23
C MET A 1 25.10 -34.30 3.73
N LYS A 2 24.20 -33.91 4.64
CA LYS A 2 22.81 -33.56 4.28
C LYS A 2 22.81 -32.09 3.86
N ILE A 3 22.52 -31.85 2.59
CA ILE A 3 22.28 -30.51 2.07
C ILE A 3 20.98 -30.04 2.70
N ALA A 4 21.04 -29.01 3.56
CA ALA A 4 19.87 -28.36 4.08
C ALA A 4 19.16 -27.68 2.89
N ALA A 5 17.95 -28.14 2.60
CA ALA A 5 17.08 -27.48 1.65
C ALA A 5 16.83 -26.04 2.14
N ALA A 6 17.07 -25.07 1.27
CA ALA A 6 16.74 -23.68 1.52
C ALA A 6 15.24 -23.61 1.88
N GLY A 7 14.95 -23.27 3.14
CA GLY A 7 13.59 -23.26 3.64
C GLY A 7 12.76 -22.20 2.89
N TYR A 8 11.76 -22.66 2.19
CA TYR A 8 10.69 -21.79 1.71
C TYR A 8 10.01 -21.17 2.94
N PHE A 9 9.92 -19.87 2.97
CA PHE A 9 9.08 -19.18 3.95
C PHE A 9 7.61 -19.51 3.60
N SER A 10 7.08 -20.58 4.20
CA SER A 10 5.66 -20.81 4.28
C SER A 10 5.14 -19.96 5.42
N ILE A 11 4.69 -18.74 5.13
CA ILE A 11 3.96 -17.93 6.11
C ILE A 11 2.53 -18.49 6.12
N SER A 12 2.13 -19.15 7.20
CA SER A 12 0.73 -19.58 7.39
C SER A 12 -0.16 -18.31 7.48
N GLU A 13 -1.45 -18.44 7.18
CA GLU A 13 -2.38 -17.30 7.27
C GLU A 13 -2.49 -16.73 8.70
N ASP A 14 -2.10 -17.52 9.71
CA ASP A 14 -2.05 -17.14 11.13
C ASP A 14 -0.76 -16.39 11.52
N GLU A 15 0.26 -16.37 10.65
CA GLU A 15 1.51 -15.66 10.89
C GLU A 15 1.41 -14.20 10.45
N PHE A 16 2.33 -13.36 10.95
CA PHE A 16 2.42 -11.95 10.59
C PHE A 16 2.68 -11.79 9.08
N GLN A 17 1.83 -11.04 8.38
CA GLN A 17 1.79 -10.97 6.93
C GLN A 17 2.55 -9.76 6.38
N VAL A 18 3.13 -9.91 5.19
CA VAL A 18 3.71 -8.81 4.40
C VAL A 18 2.96 -8.73 3.07
N THR A 19 2.16 -7.69 2.89
CA THR A 19 1.39 -7.44 1.67
C THR A 19 2.06 -6.32 0.88
N CYS A 20 2.54 -6.60 -0.33
CA CYS A 20 3.27 -5.65 -1.15
C CYS A 20 2.43 -5.22 -2.36
N TYR A 21 2.08 -3.95 -2.44
CA TYR A 21 1.48 -3.38 -3.64
C TYR A 21 2.54 -3.14 -4.70
N TRP A 22 2.17 -3.37 -5.95
CA TRP A 22 2.96 -3.05 -7.12
C TRP A 22 2.14 -2.19 -8.08
N GLY A 23 2.62 -0.95 -8.29
CA GLY A 23 2.07 -0.05 -9.30
C GLY A 23 2.52 -0.45 -10.69
N SER A 24 1.63 -1.05 -11.49
CA SER A 24 1.95 -1.61 -12.81
C SER A 24 2.45 -0.56 -13.80
N TRP A 25 2.08 0.72 -13.63
CA TRP A 25 2.59 1.85 -14.44
C TRP A 25 4.10 2.07 -14.32
N SER A 26 4.75 1.51 -13.31
CA SER A 26 6.20 1.61 -13.14
C SER A 26 7.01 0.98 -14.28
N ILE A 27 6.39 0.15 -15.11
CA ILE A 27 7.01 -0.40 -16.34
C ILE A 27 7.35 0.69 -17.37
N TYR A 28 6.69 1.85 -17.29
CA TYR A 28 6.89 2.99 -18.20
C TYR A 28 7.95 3.98 -17.70
N ARG A 29 8.41 3.83 -16.45
CA ARG A 29 9.52 4.64 -15.95
C ARG A 29 10.78 4.37 -16.74
N LYS A 30 11.66 5.36 -16.84
CA LYS A 30 12.92 5.24 -17.58
C LYS A 30 14.06 4.71 -16.71
N SER A 31 15.05 4.13 -17.36
CA SER A 31 16.32 3.75 -16.73
C SER A 31 16.15 2.90 -15.47
N ILE A 32 16.82 3.26 -14.36
CA ILE A 32 16.78 2.54 -13.08
C ILE A 32 15.41 2.62 -12.37
N GLY A 33 14.53 3.52 -12.78
CA GLY A 33 13.17 3.61 -12.25
C GLY A 33 12.19 2.62 -12.87
N LYS A 34 12.56 1.98 -14.00
CA LYS A 34 11.70 0.99 -14.66
C LYS A 34 11.63 -0.29 -13.85
N PHE A 35 10.41 -0.62 -13.41
CA PHE A 35 10.13 -1.84 -12.65
C PHE A 35 9.23 -2.78 -13.44
N THR A 36 9.57 -4.05 -13.49
CA THR A 36 8.79 -5.10 -14.16
C THR A 36 8.63 -6.30 -13.24
N THR A 37 7.87 -7.30 -13.66
CA THR A 37 7.75 -8.57 -12.94
C THR A 37 9.09 -9.26 -12.68
N ASP A 38 10.10 -9.04 -13.52
CA ASP A 38 11.44 -9.62 -13.33
C ASP A 38 12.18 -9.04 -12.11
N ASN A 39 11.72 -7.90 -11.60
CA ASN A 39 12.26 -7.29 -10.40
C ASN A 39 11.58 -7.82 -9.12
N LEU A 40 10.39 -8.40 -9.21
CA LEU A 40 9.68 -8.95 -8.06
C LEU A 40 10.42 -10.19 -7.52
N ASP A 41 10.73 -10.18 -6.23
CA ASP A 41 11.18 -11.38 -5.51
C ASP A 41 9.97 -12.01 -4.78
N PRO A 42 9.50 -13.19 -5.22
CA PRO A 42 8.33 -13.84 -4.65
C PRO A 42 8.50 -14.30 -3.20
N LYS A 43 9.71 -14.16 -2.63
CA LYS A 43 10.02 -14.58 -1.25
C LYS A 43 9.97 -13.44 -0.24
N LEU A 44 9.89 -12.19 -0.70
CA LEU A 44 9.90 -11.03 0.19
C LEU A 44 8.53 -10.68 0.74
N CYS A 45 7.45 -11.10 0.07
CA CYS A 45 6.07 -10.78 0.45
C CYS A 45 5.25 -12.07 0.58
N SER A 46 4.30 -12.10 1.51
CA SER A 46 3.29 -13.17 1.58
C SER A 46 2.21 -12.97 0.51
N ARG A 47 1.97 -11.72 0.11
CA ARG A 47 1.03 -11.32 -0.94
C ARG A 47 1.63 -10.24 -1.81
N ILE A 48 1.38 -10.33 -3.12
CA ILE A 48 1.58 -9.25 -4.07
C ILE A 48 0.20 -8.74 -4.49
N VAL A 49 0.00 -7.44 -4.40
CA VAL A 49 -1.23 -6.76 -4.84
C VAL A 49 -0.91 -6.00 -6.13
N TYR A 50 -1.45 -6.48 -7.25
CA TYR A 50 -1.29 -5.85 -8.55
C TYR A 50 -2.22 -4.63 -8.67
N SER A 51 -1.70 -3.45 -8.90
CA SER A 51 -2.43 -2.18 -8.95
C SER A 51 -2.34 -1.54 -10.33
N PHE A 52 -3.44 -1.16 -10.98
CA PHE A 52 -4.84 -1.30 -10.60
C PHE A 52 -5.70 -1.80 -11.74
N ALA A 53 -6.78 -2.52 -11.42
CA ALA A 53 -7.95 -2.60 -12.27
C ALA A 53 -9.00 -1.55 -11.84
N GLY A 54 -10.01 -1.32 -12.66
CA GLY A 54 -11.05 -0.33 -12.37
C GLY A 54 -12.41 -0.69 -12.94
N LEU A 55 -13.31 0.27 -12.96
CA LEU A 55 -14.67 0.11 -13.47
C LEU A 55 -14.77 0.56 -14.93
N SER A 56 -15.30 -0.33 -15.77
CA SER A 56 -15.71 -0.04 -17.15
C SER A 56 -16.94 0.88 -17.19
N LEU A 57 -17.37 1.29 -18.39
CA LEU A 57 -18.55 2.14 -18.57
C LEU A 57 -19.85 1.46 -18.14
N ASP A 58 -19.92 0.14 -18.22
CA ASP A 58 -21.05 -0.68 -17.76
C ASP A 58 -20.91 -1.14 -16.31
N LEU A 59 -19.95 -0.55 -15.57
CA LEU A 59 -19.68 -0.79 -14.15
C LEU A 59 -19.16 -2.19 -13.81
N GLY A 60 -18.73 -2.96 -14.80
CA GLY A 60 -18.01 -4.20 -14.60
C GLY A 60 -16.53 -3.98 -14.32
N LEU A 61 -15.83 -5.00 -13.86
CA LEU A 61 -14.38 -4.96 -13.65
C LEU A 61 -13.65 -4.96 -14.99
N THR A 62 -12.64 -4.11 -15.13
CA THR A 62 -11.80 -4.04 -16.33
C THR A 62 -10.34 -3.68 -15.99
N SER A 63 -9.41 -4.03 -16.87
CA SER A 63 -8.06 -3.50 -16.84
C SER A 63 -8.07 -2.01 -17.14
N LEU A 64 -7.30 -1.23 -16.38
CA LEU A 64 -7.08 0.20 -16.64
C LEU A 64 -5.95 0.46 -17.64
N ASP A 65 -5.04 -0.50 -17.80
CA ASP A 65 -3.96 -0.47 -18.80
C ASP A 65 -3.86 -1.82 -19.53
N PRO A 66 -4.71 -2.06 -20.53
CA PRO A 66 -4.66 -3.32 -21.29
C PRO A 66 -3.32 -3.62 -21.95
N ASN A 67 -2.49 -2.59 -22.21
CA ASN A 67 -1.14 -2.80 -22.75
C ASN A 67 -0.24 -3.45 -21.69
N ALA A 68 -0.12 -2.85 -20.51
CA ALA A 68 0.70 -3.40 -19.42
C ALA A 68 0.18 -4.75 -18.94
N ASP A 69 -1.13 -4.80 -18.68
CA ASP A 69 -1.79 -5.89 -17.97
C ASP A 69 -1.91 -7.16 -18.83
N ILE A 70 -2.31 -6.98 -20.11
CA ILE A 70 -2.67 -8.08 -21.02
C ILE A 70 -1.62 -8.23 -22.12
N THR A 71 -1.36 -7.18 -22.92
CA THR A 71 -0.47 -7.28 -24.10
C THR A 71 0.96 -7.60 -23.73
N LEU A 72 1.51 -6.91 -22.72
CA LEU A 72 2.82 -7.18 -22.16
C LEU A 72 2.84 -8.32 -21.15
N GLY A 73 1.64 -8.84 -20.80
CA GLY A 73 1.48 -10.01 -19.96
C GLY A 73 1.67 -9.76 -18.46
N GLY A 74 1.41 -8.53 -17.97
CA GLY A 74 1.57 -8.19 -16.55
C GLY A 74 0.84 -9.17 -15.63
N TYR A 75 -0.44 -9.44 -15.89
CA TYR A 75 -1.23 -10.39 -15.09
C TYR A 75 -0.63 -11.81 -15.14
N SER A 76 -0.36 -12.35 -16.33
CA SER A 76 0.15 -13.71 -16.45
C SER A 76 1.53 -13.88 -15.81
N LYS A 77 2.40 -12.87 -15.92
CA LYS A 77 3.75 -12.90 -15.35
C LYS A 77 3.75 -12.82 -13.82
N VAL A 78 2.92 -11.94 -13.23
CA VAL A 78 2.83 -11.87 -11.76
C VAL A 78 2.24 -13.14 -11.17
N ILE A 79 1.26 -13.74 -11.83
CA ILE A 79 0.69 -15.05 -11.43
C ILE A 79 1.73 -16.18 -11.55
N ALA A 80 2.60 -16.12 -12.56
CA ALA A 80 3.66 -17.11 -12.75
C ALA A 80 4.67 -17.17 -11.59
N LEU A 81 4.83 -16.10 -10.80
CA LEU A 81 5.67 -16.09 -9.60
C LEU A 81 5.25 -17.15 -8.57
N LYS A 82 4.00 -17.60 -8.59
CA LYS A 82 3.51 -18.72 -7.77
C LYS A 82 4.19 -20.05 -8.10
N GLN A 83 4.82 -20.18 -9.26
CA GLN A 83 5.63 -21.36 -9.61
C GLN A 83 6.95 -21.40 -8.81
N GLU A 84 7.50 -20.22 -8.49
CA GLU A 84 8.72 -20.08 -7.68
C GLU A 84 8.42 -20.12 -6.18
N ASN A 85 7.27 -19.59 -5.76
CA ASN A 85 6.77 -19.64 -4.39
C ASN A 85 5.28 -20.04 -4.37
N PRO A 86 4.94 -21.34 -4.21
CA PRO A 86 3.56 -21.80 -4.18
C PRO A 86 2.71 -21.24 -3.02
N CYS A 87 3.35 -20.68 -1.97
CA CYS A 87 2.65 -20.04 -0.85
C CYS A 87 2.29 -18.58 -1.13
N LEU A 88 2.86 -17.98 -2.18
CA LEU A 88 2.57 -16.60 -2.57
C LEU A 88 1.11 -16.46 -3.01
N LYS A 89 0.43 -15.45 -2.49
CA LYS A 89 -0.88 -15.02 -2.98
C LYS A 89 -0.72 -13.81 -3.88
N VAL A 90 -1.47 -13.79 -4.97
CA VAL A 90 -1.50 -12.65 -5.90
C VAL A 90 -2.92 -12.10 -5.97
N ILE A 91 -3.10 -10.87 -5.52
CA ILE A 91 -4.38 -10.19 -5.39
C ILE A 91 -4.44 -9.05 -6.41
N LEU A 92 -5.63 -8.78 -6.96
CA LEU A 92 -5.87 -7.66 -7.86
C LEU A 92 -6.48 -6.49 -7.08
N ALA A 93 -5.83 -5.34 -7.06
CA ALA A 93 -6.41 -4.10 -6.53
C ALA A 93 -7.36 -3.48 -7.54
N ILE A 94 -8.52 -3.01 -7.04
CA ILE A 94 -9.59 -2.38 -7.82
C ILE A 94 -9.78 -0.97 -7.28
N GLY A 95 -9.54 0.05 -8.10
CA GLY A 95 -9.73 1.44 -7.71
C GLY A 95 -8.46 2.27 -7.75
N GLY A 96 -8.10 2.78 -6.58
CA GLY A 96 -7.00 3.73 -6.39
C GLY A 96 -7.39 5.18 -6.62
N TRP A 97 -6.47 6.07 -6.25
CA TRP A 97 -6.70 7.52 -6.18
C TRP A 97 -7.35 8.12 -7.44
N ASN A 98 -6.90 7.70 -8.63
CA ASN A 98 -7.35 8.31 -9.90
C ASN A 98 -8.76 7.93 -10.33
N GLU A 99 -9.30 6.80 -9.84
CA GLU A 99 -10.66 6.34 -10.17
C GLU A 99 -11.74 7.21 -9.53
N LYS A 100 -11.46 7.88 -8.41
CA LYS A 100 -12.42 8.67 -7.64
C LYS A 100 -13.65 7.84 -7.22
N SER A 101 -14.74 8.51 -6.81
CA SER A 101 -15.89 7.83 -6.18
C SER A 101 -17.14 7.71 -7.05
N SER A 102 -17.34 8.61 -8.02
CA SER A 102 -18.64 8.72 -8.72
C SER A 102 -19.12 7.42 -9.37
N LYS A 103 -18.25 6.68 -10.06
CA LYS A 103 -18.59 5.38 -10.66
C LYS A 103 -18.91 4.32 -9.60
N TYR A 104 -18.15 4.34 -8.50
CA TYR A 104 -18.30 3.40 -7.39
C TYR A 104 -19.62 3.60 -6.64
N SER A 105 -20.01 4.85 -6.37
CA SER A 105 -21.32 5.17 -5.79
C SER A 105 -22.47 4.64 -6.64
N VAL A 106 -22.38 4.82 -7.97
CA VAL A 106 -23.40 4.30 -8.90
C VAL A 106 -23.40 2.76 -8.89
N MET A 107 -22.24 2.12 -8.93
CA MET A 107 -22.08 0.66 -8.89
C MET A 107 -22.61 0.06 -7.58
N ALA A 108 -22.36 0.72 -6.44
CA ALA A 108 -22.78 0.24 -5.12
C ALA A 108 -24.27 0.48 -4.82
N SER A 109 -24.95 1.34 -5.57
CA SER A 109 -26.26 1.92 -5.21
C SER A 109 -27.41 0.91 -5.10
N THR A 110 -27.46 -0.13 -5.94
CA THR A 110 -28.54 -1.13 -5.91
C THR A 110 -28.03 -2.56 -5.79
N ALA A 111 -28.86 -3.46 -5.29
CA ALA A 111 -28.50 -4.88 -5.14
C ALA A 111 -28.14 -5.53 -6.49
N GLU A 112 -28.87 -5.18 -7.55
CA GLU A 112 -28.64 -5.70 -8.90
C GLU A 112 -27.27 -5.28 -9.41
N ARG A 113 -26.87 -4.01 -9.21
CA ARG A 113 -25.57 -3.48 -9.65
C ARG A 113 -24.43 -4.11 -8.85
N ARG A 114 -24.57 -4.21 -7.53
CA ARG A 114 -23.59 -4.89 -6.68
C ARG A 114 -23.39 -6.35 -7.10
N THR A 115 -24.49 -7.07 -7.36
CA THR A 115 -24.45 -8.46 -7.84
C THR A 115 -23.80 -8.58 -9.22
N ALA A 116 -24.13 -7.68 -10.15
CA ALA A 116 -23.51 -7.65 -11.47
C ALA A 116 -22.01 -7.41 -11.39
N PHE A 117 -21.58 -6.46 -10.55
CA PHE A 117 -20.17 -6.18 -10.30
C PHE A 117 -19.46 -7.38 -9.66
N ALA A 118 -20.03 -7.95 -8.60
CA ALA A 118 -19.44 -9.13 -7.93
C ALA A 118 -19.26 -10.33 -8.87
N ASN A 119 -20.23 -10.57 -9.77
CA ASN A 119 -20.12 -11.60 -10.80
C ASN A 119 -19.04 -11.27 -11.84
N SER A 120 -18.87 -10.00 -12.18
CA SER A 120 -17.79 -9.54 -13.06
C SER A 120 -16.42 -9.77 -12.41
N VAL A 121 -16.28 -9.43 -11.12
CA VAL A 121 -15.06 -9.67 -10.33
C VAL A 121 -14.72 -11.15 -10.28
N LEU A 122 -15.69 -12.00 -9.93
CA LEU A 122 -15.50 -13.44 -9.87
C LEU A 122 -14.99 -14.03 -11.19
N LYS A 123 -15.62 -13.63 -12.31
CA LYS A 123 -15.17 -14.06 -13.64
C LYS A 123 -13.76 -13.61 -13.95
N PHE A 124 -13.42 -12.38 -13.61
CA PHE A 124 -12.14 -11.78 -13.90
C PHE A 124 -11.00 -12.47 -13.12
N VAL A 125 -11.16 -12.65 -11.81
CA VAL A 125 -10.14 -13.31 -10.99
C VAL A 125 -9.95 -14.78 -11.37
N ALA A 126 -11.05 -15.48 -11.70
CA ALA A 126 -10.99 -16.86 -12.17
C ALA A 126 -10.27 -16.97 -13.52
N TYR A 127 -10.54 -16.03 -14.45
CA TYR A 127 -9.94 -16.07 -15.79
C TYR A 127 -8.43 -15.81 -15.77
N TYR A 128 -7.97 -14.81 -14.98
CA TYR A 128 -6.56 -14.46 -14.90
C TYR A 128 -5.77 -15.24 -13.85
N GLY A 129 -6.44 -15.91 -12.92
CA GLY A 129 -5.80 -16.76 -11.90
C GLY A 129 -5.36 -16.02 -10.63
N PHE A 130 -5.94 -14.85 -10.34
CA PHE A 130 -5.74 -14.14 -9.07
C PHE A 130 -6.31 -14.93 -7.88
N ASP A 131 -5.74 -14.75 -6.70
CA ASP A 131 -6.19 -15.38 -5.45
C ASP A 131 -7.28 -14.57 -4.72
N GLY A 132 -7.67 -13.42 -5.27
CA GLY A 132 -8.67 -12.53 -4.70
C GLY A 132 -8.56 -11.11 -5.20
N VAL A 133 -9.26 -10.22 -4.53
CA VAL A 133 -9.27 -8.78 -4.83
C VAL A 133 -9.06 -7.94 -3.57
N ASP A 134 -8.52 -6.75 -3.78
CA ASP A 134 -8.46 -5.66 -2.82
C ASP A 134 -9.27 -4.49 -3.37
N LEU A 135 -10.28 -4.03 -2.64
CA LEU A 135 -11.09 -2.89 -3.07
C LEU A 135 -10.54 -1.61 -2.46
N ASP A 136 -9.91 -0.81 -3.31
CA ASP A 136 -9.29 0.46 -2.97
C ASP A 136 -10.16 1.63 -3.47
N TRP A 137 -11.34 1.78 -2.87
CA TRP A 137 -12.25 2.90 -3.14
C TRP A 137 -11.89 4.11 -2.28
N GLU A 138 -11.33 5.15 -2.90
CA GLU A 138 -10.83 6.34 -2.21
C GLU A 138 -11.67 7.60 -2.47
N TYR A 139 -12.71 7.88 -1.67
CA TYR A 139 -13.26 7.11 -0.54
C TYR A 139 -14.77 7.13 -0.64
N PRO A 140 -15.51 6.14 -0.07
CA PRO A 140 -16.95 6.25 0.04
C PRO A 140 -17.33 7.61 0.66
N THR A 141 -18.35 8.26 0.17
CA THR A 141 -18.85 9.61 0.55
C THR A 141 -17.97 10.80 0.14
N PHE A 142 -16.72 10.58 -0.23
CA PHE A 142 -15.76 11.63 -0.62
C PHE A 142 -15.43 11.58 -2.12
N ARG A 143 -14.77 12.64 -2.61
CA ARG A 143 -14.19 12.72 -3.97
C ARG A 143 -15.16 12.37 -5.10
N GLY A 144 -16.40 12.87 -5.01
CA GLY A 144 -17.49 12.60 -5.95
C GLY A 144 -18.41 11.46 -5.50
N GLY A 145 -18.20 10.92 -4.31
CA GLY A 145 -19.12 10.05 -3.60
C GLY A 145 -20.31 10.79 -3.03
N ILE A 146 -21.29 10.04 -2.55
CA ILE A 146 -22.53 10.54 -1.94
C ILE A 146 -22.67 10.01 -0.52
N ALA A 147 -23.44 10.70 0.33
CA ALA A 147 -23.61 10.32 1.73
C ALA A 147 -24.12 8.86 1.91
N GLU A 148 -24.91 8.35 0.98
CA GLU A 148 -25.43 6.98 1.01
C GLU A 148 -24.34 5.91 0.84
N ASP A 149 -23.14 6.27 0.36
CA ASP A 149 -22.04 5.33 0.18
C ASP A 149 -21.62 4.68 1.52
N GLN A 150 -21.76 5.39 2.65
CA GLN A 150 -21.50 4.82 3.97
C GLN A 150 -22.35 3.58 4.26
N ASN A 151 -23.61 3.57 3.78
CA ASN A 151 -24.54 2.46 3.93
C ASN A 151 -24.36 1.40 2.84
N THR A 152 -24.08 1.81 1.60
CA THR A 152 -24.00 0.90 0.45
C THR A 152 -22.66 0.18 0.36
N PHE A 153 -21.58 0.76 0.87
CA PHE A 153 -20.25 0.15 0.86
C PHE A 153 -20.19 -1.18 1.64
N PRO A 154 -20.72 -1.29 2.89
CA PRO A 154 -20.79 -2.58 3.58
C PRO A 154 -21.64 -3.62 2.84
N LEU A 155 -22.72 -3.20 2.17
CA LEU A 155 -23.55 -4.09 1.36
C LEU A 155 -22.81 -4.59 0.12
N LEU A 156 -21.97 -3.74 -0.50
CA LEU A 156 -21.09 -4.12 -1.59
C LEU A 156 -20.08 -5.18 -1.13
N LEU A 157 -19.44 -4.95 0.01
CA LEU A 157 -18.46 -5.90 0.55
C LEU A 157 -19.09 -7.24 0.91
N GLN A 158 -20.30 -7.23 1.47
CA GLN A 158 -21.02 -8.48 1.73
C GLN A 158 -21.35 -9.21 0.42
N THR A 159 -21.81 -8.50 -0.60
CA THR A 159 -22.11 -9.08 -1.91
C THR A 159 -20.85 -9.68 -2.57
N LEU A 160 -19.71 -8.99 -2.49
CA LEU A 160 -18.43 -9.50 -2.97
C LEU A 160 -17.99 -10.74 -2.19
N LYS A 161 -18.08 -10.71 -0.86
CA LYS A 161 -17.76 -11.87 -0.02
C LYS A 161 -18.59 -13.09 -0.40
N ASP A 162 -19.90 -12.93 -0.53
CA ASP A 162 -20.81 -14.02 -0.88
C ASP A 162 -20.49 -14.65 -2.25
N ALA A 163 -20.00 -13.84 -3.18
CA ALA A 163 -19.58 -14.31 -4.50
C ALA A 163 -18.20 -15.00 -4.49
N LEU A 164 -17.25 -14.51 -3.68
CA LEU A 164 -15.84 -14.90 -3.72
C LEU A 164 -15.50 -16.03 -2.75
N GLN A 165 -16.05 -16.02 -1.53
CA GLN A 165 -15.73 -16.97 -0.45
C GLN A 165 -15.98 -18.44 -0.83
N PRO A 166 -17.05 -18.84 -1.56
CA PRO A 166 -17.27 -20.23 -1.93
C PRO A 166 -16.16 -20.82 -2.79
N TRP A 167 -15.37 -19.96 -3.43
CA TRP A 167 -14.23 -20.34 -4.29
C TRP A 167 -12.88 -20.17 -3.60
N GLY A 168 -12.85 -19.74 -2.34
CA GLY A 168 -11.63 -19.53 -1.58
C GLY A 168 -10.85 -18.27 -1.98
N TYR A 169 -11.49 -17.31 -2.66
CA TYR A 169 -10.86 -16.03 -3.01
C TYR A 169 -10.87 -15.06 -1.83
N THR A 170 -9.77 -14.34 -1.68
CA THR A 170 -9.59 -13.29 -0.66
C THR A 170 -10.32 -12.01 -1.04
N LEU A 171 -10.91 -11.34 -0.05
CA LEU A 171 -11.44 -9.99 -0.15
C LEU A 171 -10.78 -9.10 0.89
N SER A 172 -10.05 -8.07 0.46
CA SER A 172 -9.52 -7.02 1.33
C SER A 172 -9.92 -5.63 0.83
N ILE A 173 -9.62 -4.63 1.64
CA ILE A 173 -9.84 -3.21 1.32
C ILE A 173 -8.63 -2.39 1.76
N ALA A 174 -8.38 -1.26 1.06
CA ALA A 174 -7.49 -0.21 1.53
C ALA A 174 -8.31 0.93 2.13
N VAL A 175 -7.83 1.51 3.24
CA VAL A 175 -8.57 2.51 4.03
C VAL A 175 -7.66 3.62 4.54
N PRO A 176 -8.18 4.86 4.74
CA PRO A 176 -7.38 5.99 5.17
C PRO A 176 -7.08 5.99 6.66
N MET A 177 -6.07 6.81 7.06
CA MET A 177 -5.78 7.12 8.45
C MET A 177 -6.52 8.37 8.98
N VAL A 178 -7.15 9.16 8.11
CA VAL A 178 -7.77 10.45 8.47
C VAL A 178 -9.10 10.23 9.17
N GLU A 179 -9.20 10.65 10.45
CA GLU A 179 -10.36 10.44 11.33
C GLU A 179 -11.67 10.91 10.70
N SER A 180 -11.71 12.12 10.11
CA SER A 180 -12.93 12.64 9.50
C SER A 180 -13.42 11.80 8.31
N VAL A 181 -12.52 11.13 7.58
CA VAL A 181 -12.88 10.21 6.51
C VAL A 181 -13.37 8.90 7.11
N ILE A 182 -12.68 8.38 8.13
CA ILE A 182 -13.06 7.15 8.83
C ILE A 182 -14.49 7.25 9.38
N ASP A 183 -14.82 8.36 10.04
CA ASP A 183 -16.12 8.56 10.67
C ASP A 183 -17.28 8.66 9.68
N ASN A 184 -17.04 9.25 8.52
CA ASN A 184 -18.08 9.54 7.54
C ASN A 184 -18.21 8.48 6.43
N ALA A 185 -17.18 7.62 6.23
CA ALA A 185 -17.16 6.69 5.12
C ALA A 185 -17.43 5.23 5.52
N TYR A 186 -17.14 4.83 6.79
CA TYR A 186 -17.02 3.41 7.12
C TYR A 186 -17.90 2.97 8.29
N ASP A 187 -18.78 1.99 8.06
CA ASP A 187 -19.39 1.16 9.10
C ASP A 187 -18.45 -0.01 9.42
N ILE A 188 -17.51 0.23 10.32
CA ILE A 188 -16.41 -0.70 10.62
C ILE A 188 -16.90 -2.06 11.13
N PRO A 189 -17.90 -2.17 12.04
CA PRO A 189 -18.42 -3.47 12.48
C PRO A 189 -18.99 -4.33 11.35
N SER A 190 -19.64 -3.72 10.37
CA SER A 190 -20.19 -4.42 9.20
C SER A 190 -19.08 -4.82 8.21
N ILE A 191 -18.11 -3.94 7.98
CA ILE A 191 -16.93 -4.20 7.14
C ILE A 191 -16.12 -5.38 7.69
N ALA A 192 -15.86 -5.39 9.01
CA ALA A 192 -15.07 -6.44 9.67
C ALA A 192 -15.65 -7.85 9.49
N LYS A 193 -16.96 -7.98 9.23
CA LYS A 193 -17.60 -9.28 8.96
C LYS A 193 -17.38 -9.75 7.53
N SER A 194 -17.18 -8.82 6.60
CA SER A 194 -17.16 -9.11 5.16
C SER A 194 -15.77 -9.27 4.59
N VAL A 195 -14.74 -8.64 5.17
CA VAL A 195 -13.38 -8.68 4.64
C VAL A 195 -12.49 -9.65 5.40
N ASP A 196 -11.48 -10.20 4.71
CA ASP A 196 -10.47 -11.05 5.32
C ASP A 196 -9.44 -10.21 6.08
N PHE A 197 -9.08 -9.04 5.54
CA PHE A 197 -8.21 -8.06 6.17
C PHE A 197 -8.41 -6.65 5.58
N VAL A 198 -7.83 -5.67 6.27
CA VAL A 198 -7.89 -4.25 5.95
C VAL A 198 -6.46 -3.71 5.87
N ASN A 199 -6.12 -3.04 4.79
CA ASN A 199 -4.86 -2.35 4.58
C ASN A 199 -5.02 -0.87 5.00
N LEU A 200 -4.49 -0.48 6.15
CA LEU A 200 -4.50 0.90 6.60
C LEU A 200 -3.41 1.69 5.88
N MET A 201 -3.77 2.65 5.07
CA MET A 201 -2.86 3.60 4.40
C MET A 201 -2.34 4.60 5.44
N ALA A 202 -1.38 4.15 6.27
CA ALA A 202 -0.84 4.89 7.42
C ALA A 202 0.31 5.82 6.97
N TYR A 203 0.06 6.59 5.94
CA TYR A 203 0.97 7.54 5.30
C TYR A 203 0.18 8.69 4.67
N ASP A 204 0.86 9.60 3.97
CA ASP A 204 0.26 10.80 3.36
C ASP A 204 -0.44 11.72 4.36
N HIS A 205 0.10 11.78 5.61
CA HIS A 205 -0.36 12.77 6.61
C HIS A 205 -0.11 14.21 6.11
N VAL A 206 0.94 14.39 5.30
CA VAL A 206 1.14 15.55 4.43
C VAL A 206 1.28 15.08 2.98
N SER A 207 1.00 15.97 2.04
CA SER A 207 1.06 15.70 0.60
C SER A 207 1.59 16.89 -0.18
N SER A 208 1.79 16.73 -1.48
CA SER A 208 2.23 17.82 -2.37
C SER A 208 1.32 19.08 -2.36
N SER A 209 0.10 18.98 -1.82
CA SER A 209 -0.84 20.09 -1.66
C SER A 209 -0.73 20.83 -0.32
N SER A 210 0.11 20.34 0.61
CA SER A 210 0.31 20.98 1.90
C SER A 210 0.97 22.36 1.74
N THR A 211 0.59 23.31 2.60
CA THR A 211 1.11 24.70 2.57
C THR A 211 2.27 24.90 3.54
N GLU A 212 2.61 23.88 4.29
CA GLU A 212 3.72 23.85 5.24
C GLU A 212 4.36 22.46 5.28
N THR A 213 5.60 22.39 5.73
CA THR A 213 6.32 21.14 5.92
C THR A 213 5.70 20.32 7.05
N GLY A 214 5.69 18.99 6.89
CA GLY A 214 5.17 18.07 7.89
C GLY A 214 5.67 16.65 7.64
N LEU A 215 5.45 15.77 8.59
CA LEU A 215 5.88 14.38 8.49
C LEU A 215 4.86 13.56 7.71
N ALA A 216 5.30 12.73 6.77
CA ALA A 216 4.42 11.92 5.92
C ALA A 216 3.75 10.76 6.67
N SER A 217 4.46 10.16 7.64
CA SER A 217 4.02 8.94 8.34
C SER A 217 4.41 8.96 9.83
N PRO A 218 4.03 10.01 10.62
CA PRO A 218 4.42 10.14 12.02
C PRO A 218 3.74 9.09 12.90
N MET A 219 4.50 8.46 13.81
CA MET A 219 4.00 7.39 14.67
C MET A 219 2.85 7.81 15.57
N THR A 220 2.84 9.06 16.03
CA THR A 220 1.74 9.59 16.84
C THR A 220 0.40 9.54 16.10
N GLU A 221 0.37 9.95 14.83
CA GLU A 221 -0.86 9.93 14.03
C GLU A 221 -1.21 8.50 13.56
N ILE A 222 -0.21 7.69 13.25
CA ILE A 222 -0.39 6.26 12.96
C ILE A 222 -1.05 5.55 14.14
N ALA A 223 -0.54 5.75 15.35
CA ALA A 223 -1.09 5.12 16.56
C ALA A 223 -2.54 5.54 16.81
N LYS A 224 -2.87 6.84 16.65
CA LYS A 224 -4.25 7.34 16.76
C LYS A 224 -5.18 6.67 15.75
N ALA A 225 -4.76 6.58 14.49
CA ALA A 225 -5.57 5.97 13.43
C ALA A 225 -5.80 4.47 13.69
N VAL A 226 -4.76 3.72 14.06
CA VAL A 226 -4.89 2.31 14.42
C VAL A 226 -5.84 2.15 15.61
N ASP A 227 -5.62 2.90 16.69
CA ASP A 227 -6.47 2.81 17.89
C ASP A 227 -7.94 3.18 17.58
N LEU A 228 -8.18 4.13 16.66
CA LEU A 228 -9.54 4.48 16.21
C LEU A 228 -10.20 3.31 15.46
N TRP A 229 -9.52 2.68 14.50
CA TRP A 229 -10.04 1.52 13.76
C TRP A 229 -10.37 0.36 14.71
N LEU A 230 -9.48 0.07 15.67
CA LEU A 230 -9.70 -0.99 16.66
C LEU A 230 -10.84 -0.66 17.61
N ALA A 231 -10.91 0.58 18.14
CA ALA A 231 -11.98 1.03 19.04
C ALA A 231 -13.36 1.00 18.38
N LYS A 232 -13.42 1.24 17.05
CA LYS A 232 -14.66 1.14 16.26
C LYS A 232 -15.06 -0.30 15.90
N GLY A 233 -14.27 -1.30 16.28
CA GLY A 233 -14.66 -2.71 16.19
C GLY A 233 -13.95 -3.54 15.13
N LEU A 234 -12.87 -3.04 14.52
CA LEU A 234 -12.01 -3.88 13.67
C LEU A 234 -11.09 -4.74 14.56
N PRO A 235 -11.09 -6.06 14.43
CA PRO A 235 -10.14 -6.90 15.15
C PRO A 235 -8.68 -6.63 14.73
N PRO A 236 -7.72 -6.56 15.68
CA PRO A 236 -6.32 -6.27 15.32
C PRO A 236 -5.72 -7.28 14.33
N ASN A 237 -6.10 -8.55 14.43
CA ASN A 237 -5.69 -9.61 13.51
C ASN A 237 -6.35 -9.52 12.11
N LYS A 238 -7.05 -8.44 11.81
CA LYS A 238 -7.54 -8.09 10.46
C LYS A 238 -6.90 -6.82 9.91
N LEU A 239 -6.13 -6.06 10.69
CA LEU A 239 -5.53 -4.81 10.27
C LEU A 239 -4.06 -5.00 9.88
N LEU A 240 -3.67 -4.52 8.70
CA LEU A 240 -2.29 -4.38 8.26
C LEU A 240 -1.88 -2.90 8.32
N LEU A 241 -0.70 -2.64 8.86
CA LEU A 241 -0.13 -1.29 8.93
C LEU A 241 0.53 -0.92 7.60
N GLY A 242 0.09 0.14 6.95
CA GLY A 242 0.70 0.68 5.75
C GLY A 242 2.05 1.33 6.04
N ILE A 243 3.04 1.00 5.22
CA ILE A 243 4.41 1.53 5.27
C ILE A 243 4.74 2.08 3.89
N PRO A 244 5.10 3.38 3.76
CA PRO A 244 5.51 3.96 2.50
C PRO A 244 6.97 3.62 2.18
N THR A 245 7.25 3.39 0.90
CA THR A 245 8.62 3.24 0.37
C THR A 245 8.99 4.43 -0.53
N TYR A 246 8.39 5.57 -0.28
CA TYR A 246 8.57 6.85 -0.95
C TYR A 246 8.57 7.99 0.06
N GLY A 247 8.80 9.20 -0.40
CA GLY A 247 8.70 10.41 0.40
C GLY A 247 7.95 11.53 -0.29
N HIS A 248 7.51 12.50 0.50
CA HIS A 248 7.00 13.78 0.02
C HIS A 248 8.07 14.86 0.09
N SER A 249 8.14 15.71 -0.93
CA SER A 249 9.09 16.81 -0.99
C SER A 249 8.38 18.16 -1.15
N PHE A 250 9.01 19.21 -0.62
CA PHE A 250 8.49 20.57 -0.58
C PHE A 250 9.59 21.56 -0.93
N THR A 251 9.19 22.72 -1.52
CA THR A 251 10.07 23.87 -1.72
C THR A 251 9.79 24.89 -0.63
N LEU A 252 10.78 25.13 0.24
CA LEU A 252 10.67 26.10 1.34
C LEU A 252 10.51 27.52 0.83
N THR A 253 9.67 28.32 1.49
CA THR A 253 9.58 29.76 1.23
C THR A 253 10.83 30.51 1.69
N ASP A 254 11.43 30.08 2.78
CA ASP A 254 12.68 30.58 3.34
C ASP A 254 13.58 29.39 3.71
N PRO A 255 14.71 29.20 3.03
CA PRO A 255 15.66 28.12 3.34
C PRO A 255 16.21 28.14 4.77
N ALA A 256 16.20 29.30 5.46
CA ALA A 256 16.62 29.39 6.85
C ALA A 256 15.56 28.86 7.82
N ASN A 257 14.29 28.79 7.41
CA ASN A 257 13.20 28.20 8.18
C ASN A 257 12.85 26.81 7.63
N HIS A 258 13.57 25.78 8.12
CA HIS A 258 13.49 24.40 7.65
C HIS A 258 12.95 23.42 8.71
N GLY A 259 12.26 23.93 9.75
CA GLY A 259 11.57 23.10 10.75
C GLY A 259 10.27 22.48 10.22
N ILE A 260 9.65 21.63 11.04
CA ILE A 260 8.27 21.17 10.80
C ILE A 260 7.34 22.38 10.99
N GLY A 261 6.34 22.54 10.10
CA GLY A 261 5.45 23.70 10.06
C GLY A 261 6.04 24.91 9.33
N ALA A 262 7.20 24.76 8.67
CA ALA A 262 7.77 25.83 7.85
C ALA A 262 6.91 26.07 6.58
N PRO A 263 6.61 27.34 6.23
CA PRO A 263 5.85 27.66 5.03
C PRO A 263 6.56 27.18 3.75
N VAL A 264 5.81 26.65 2.81
CA VAL A 264 6.33 26.20 1.51
C VAL A 264 5.70 27.00 0.37
N THR A 265 6.42 27.14 -0.73
CA THR A 265 5.91 27.75 -1.97
C THR A 265 5.17 26.73 -2.83
N GLY A 266 5.35 25.43 -2.55
CA GLY A 266 4.71 24.32 -3.25
C GLY A 266 5.45 23.00 -3.06
N PRO A 267 5.11 22.02 -3.89
CA PRO A 267 5.82 20.74 -3.91
C PRO A 267 7.30 20.94 -4.25
N GLY A 268 8.13 20.02 -3.76
CA GLY A 268 9.55 19.96 -4.11
C GLY A 268 9.78 19.50 -5.55
N ASP A 269 11.03 19.61 -5.99
CA ASP A 269 11.44 19.20 -7.32
C ASP A 269 11.11 17.72 -7.58
N PRO A 270 10.75 17.36 -8.82
CA PRO A 270 10.40 15.99 -9.17
C PRO A 270 11.64 15.09 -9.15
N GLY A 271 11.46 13.87 -8.68
CA GLY A 271 12.48 12.83 -8.83
C GLY A 271 12.83 12.59 -10.30
N GLU A 272 14.07 12.22 -10.60
CA GLU A 272 14.53 12.02 -11.98
C GLU A 272 13.76 10.93 -12.73
N TYR A 273 13.32 9.89 -12.02
CA TYR A 273 12.73 8.69 -12.61
C TYR A 273 11.22 8.63 -12.41
N THR A 274 10.71 9.06 -11.26
CA THR A 274 9.27 9.16 -11.00
C THR A 274 8.66 10.35 -11.72
N GLY A 275 9.38 11.47 -11.83
CA GLY A 275 8.98 12.64 -12.62
C GLY A 275 7.78 13.40 -12.03
N GLU A 276 7.43 13.18 -10.78
CA GLU A 276 6.28 13.77 -10.09
C GLU A 276 6.75 14.81 -9.06
N TYR A 277 6.20 16.02 -9.15
CA TYR A 277 6.49 17.09 -8.17
C TYR A 277 5.96 16.72 -6.79
N GLY A 278 6.79 16.90 -5.77
CA GLY A 278 6.42 16.61 -4.38
C GLY A 278 6.39 15.12 -4.02
N PHE A 279 6.85 14.24 -4.90
CA PHE A 279 6.95 12.80 -4.69
C PHE A 279 8.33 12.28 -5.11
N MET A 280 8.94 11.45 -4.29
CA MET A 280 10.21 10.80 -4.60
C MET A 280 10.19 9.34 -4.16
N ALA A 281 10.55 8.42 -5.04
CA ALA A 281 10.82 7.04 -4.66
C ALA A 281 12.02 6.95 -3.71
N TYR A 282 12.07 5.93 -2.86
CA TYR A 282 13.15 5.80 -1.88
C TYR A 282 14.54 5.73 -2.53
N TYR A 283 14.69 5.07 -3.67
CA TYR A 283 15.96 5.06 -4.42
C TYR A 283 16.36 6.46 -4.93
N GLU A 284 15.42 7.35 -5.21
CA GLU A 284 15.71 8.75 -5.56
C GLU A 284 16.16 9.54 -4.34
N ILE A 285 15.50 9.32 -3.20
CA ILE A 285 15.91 9.93 -1.92
C ILE A 285 17.32 9.48 -1.54
N LEU A 286 17.64 8.19 -1.64
CA LEU A 286 18.98 7.68 -1.38
C LEU A 286 20.03 8.35 -2.26
N ARG A 287 19.73 8.53 -3.53
CA ARG A 287 20.61 9.24 -4.47
C ARG A 287 20.88 10.67 -4.01
N GLU A 288 19.84 11.42 -3.64
CA GLU A 288 19.98 12.79 -3.14
C GLU A 288 20.80 12.84 -1.85
N MET A 289 20.55 11.91 -0.91
CA MET A 289 21.34 11.82 0.33
C MET A 289 22.83 11.52 0.04
N MET A 290 23.13 10.65 -0.91
CA MET A 290 24.49 10.30 -1.31
C MET A 290 25.21 11.43 -2.08
N ALA A 291 24.47 12.23 -2.84
CA ALA A 291 25.02 13.43 -3.49
C ALA A 291 25.51 14.45 -2.47
N GLY A 292 25.01 14.39 -1.24
CA GLY A 292 25.42 15.22 -0.11
C GLY A 292 24.67 16.56 -0.03
N GLY A 293 24.91 17.29 1.05
CA GLY A 293 24.27 18.59 1.28
C GLY A 293 23.03 18.51 2.18
N TYR A 294 22.31 17.41 2.18
CA TYR A 294 21.12 17.24 3.03
C TYR A 294 21.48 17.06 4.50
N LYS A 295 20.78 17.79 5.36
CA LYS A 295 20.79 17.59 6.82
C LYS A 295 19.58 16.77 7.21
N VAL A 296 19.83 15.64 7.87
CA VAL A 296 18.82 14.63 8.21
C VAL A 296 18.42 14.75 9.68
N LYS A 297 17.13 14.63 9.95
CA LYS A 297 16.53 14.62 11.29
C LYS A 297 15.55 13.45 11.40
N GLU A 298 15.57 12.79 12.54
CA GLU A 298 14.57 11.80 12.92
C GLU A 298 13.61 12.41 13.94
N VAL A 299 12.31 12.32 13.67
CA VAL A 299 11.25 12.85 14.53
C VAL A 299 10.04 11.93 14.43
N ASP A 300 9.49 11.56 15.57
CA ASP A 300 8.26 10.77 15.69
C ASP A 300 8.24 9.49 14.81
N GLY A 301 9.38 8.77 14.80
CA GLY A 301 9.52 7.51 14.08
C GLY A 301 9.54 7.63 12.55
N THR A 302 9.79 8.82 12.02
CA THR A 302 9.99 9.08 10.59
C THR A 302 11.13 10.08 10.39
N ILE A 303 11.51 10.32 9.15
CA ILE A 303 12.66 11.14 8.78
C ILE A 303 12.20 12.39 8.03
N TYR A 304 12.86 13.51 8.28
CA TYR A 304 12.92 14.57 7.30
C TYR A 304 14.35 15.01 7.01
N ALA A 305 14.58 15.50 5.83
CA ALA A 305 15.86 16.02 5.39
C ALA A 305 15.67 17.31 4.60
N TYR A 306 16.66 18.21 4.67
CA TYR A 306 16.61 19.49 3.96
C TYR A 306 17.99 19.90 3.43
N SER A 307 17.99 20.55 2.28
CA SER A 307 19.15 21.17 1.65
C SER A 307 18.68 22.35 0.82
N ASP A 308 19.31 23.52 1.01
CA ASP A 308 18.85 24.77 0.41
C ASP A 308 17.34 24.98 0.63
N ASP A 309 16.55 25.13 -0.43
CA ASP A 309 15.10 25.27 -0.38
C ASP A 309 14.32 23.95 -0.48
N GLN A 310 15.00 22.82 -0.64
CA GLN A 310 14.36 21.50 -0.74
C GLN A 310 14.23 20.83 0.62
N TRP A 311 13.04 20.29 0.90
CA TRP A 311 12.70 19.60 2.14
C TRP A 311 11.96 18.30 1.81
N ILE A 312 12.38 17.20 2.41
CA ILE A 312 11.85 15.85 2.08
C ILE A 312 11.50 15.13 3.38
N THR A 313 10.34 14.46 3.43
CA THR A 313 9.95 13.53 4.52
C THR A 313 9.77 12.13 3.97
N TYR A 314 10.29 11.12 4.69
CA TYR A 314 10.31 9.72 4.26
C TYR A 314 10.59 8.77 5.43
N ASP A 315 10.44 7.48 5.21
CA ASP A 315 10.89 6.46 6.15
C ASP A 315 12.19 5.81 5.67
N ASN A 316 13.18 5.69 6.56
CA ASN A 316 14.37 4.88 6.32
C ASN A 316 14.21 3.46 6.90
N ALA A 317 15.20 2.60 6.69
CA ALA A 317 15.16 1.21 7.16
C ALA A 317 14.94 1.08 8.68
N ALA A 318 15.50 1.99 9.50
CA ALA A 318 15.30 1.98 10.93
C ALA A 318 13.86 2.38 11.32
N ALA A 319 13.30 3.42 10.69
CA ALA A 319 11.91 3.82 10.89
C ALA A 319 10.94 2.69 10.51
N VAL A 320 11.16 2.05 9.36
CA VAL A 320 10.37 0.90 8.89
C VAL A 320 10.47 -0.29 9.84
N ALA A 321 11.67 -0.61 10.34
CA ALA A 321 11.87 -1.67 11.34
C ALA A 321 11.08 -1.38 12.62
N ASN A 322 11.15 -0.15 13.14
CA ASN A 322 10.45 0.27 14.36
C ASN A 322 8.92 0.19 14.18
N LYS A 323 8.38 0.63 13.04
CA LYS A 323 6.94 0.52 12.69
C LYS A 323 6.50 -0.93 12.61
N THR A 324 7.32 -1.80 12.00
CA THR A 324 7.04 -3.24 11.91
C THR A 324 7.02 -3.89 13.28
N GLN A 325 7.99 -3.59 14.14
CA GLN A 325 8.04 -4.09 15.51
C GLN A 325 6.82 -3.64 16.30
N TRP A 326 6.45 -2.36 16.20
CA TRP A 326 5.25 -1.81 16.84
C TRP A 326 3.97 -2.52 16.36
N ALA A 327 3.83 -2.80 15.07
CA ALA A 327 2.68 -3.54 14.52
C ALA A 327 2.59 -4.97 15.08
N ILE A 328 3.72 -5.66 15.26
CA ILE A 328 3.80 -6.98 15.90
C ILE A 328 3.34 -6.90 17.37
N GLU A 329 3.81 -5.91 18.12
CA GLU A 329 3.47 -5.71 19.53
C GLU A 329 1.99 -5.35 19.74
N LYS A 330 1.41 -4.60 18.81
CA LYS A 330 -0.04 -4.30 18.77
C LYS A 330 -0.90 -5.50 18.39
N GLY A 331 -0.30 -6.62 17.98
CA GLY A 331 -1.01 -7.82 17.53
C GLY A 331 -1.74 -7.64 16.21
N LEU A 332 -1.25 -6.74 15.35
CA LEU A 332 -1.81 -6.55 14.02
C LEU A 332 -1.57 -7.78 13.13
N LYS A 333 -2.36 -7.93 12.06
CA LYS A 333 -2.23 -9.02 11.10
C LYS A 333 -0.91 -8.98 10.33
N GLY A 334 -0.36 -7.80 10.12
CA GLY A 334 0.85 -7.63 9.33
C GLY A 334 1.15 -6.18 8.98
N VAL A 335 1.95 -6.02 7.94
CA VAL A 335 2.24 -4.75 7.31
C VAL A 335 1.88 -4.79 5.82
N MET A 336 1.56 -3.62 5.28
CA MET A 336 1.32 -3.38 3.87
C MET A 336 2.37 -2.39 3.34
N ILE A 337 2.94 -2.65 2.20
CA ILE A 337 3.97 -1.83 1.57
C ILE A 337 3.38 -1.09 0.36
N TRP A 338 3.39 0.22 0.38
CA TRP A 338 3.06 1.07 -0.75
C TRP A 338 4.29 1.89 -1.16
N SER A 339 4.96 1.50 -2.22
CA SER A 339 4.80 0.34 -3.09
C SER A 339 6.17 -0.26 -3.43
N ILE A 340 6.22 -1.55 -3.73
CA ILE A 340 7.46 -2.30 -3.85
C ILE A 340 8.43 -1.73 -4.91
N GLU A 341 7.91 -1.11 -5.96
CA GLU A 341 8.67 -0.51 -7.04
C GLU A 341 9.29 0.85 -6.71
N THR A 342 9.04 1.38 -5.51
CA THR A 342 9.65 2.64 -5.03
C THR A 342 10.73 2.43 -3.97
N ASP A 343 10.92 1.20 -3.46
CA ASP A 343 12.12 0.83 -2.69
C ASP A 343 13.35 0.76 -3.61
N ASP A 344 14.57 0.69 -3.10
CA ASP A 344 15.78 0.46 -3.93
C ASP A 344 15.85 -1.00 -4.41
N PHE A 345 14.95 -1.34 -5.34
CA PHE A 345 14.77 -2.70 -5.85
C PHE A 345 15.92 -3.23 -6.69
N LEU A 346 16.80 -2.37 -7.20
CA LEU A 346 18.02 -2.76 -7.92
C LEU A 346 19.24 -2.83 -6.99
N GLY A 347 19.20 -2.18 -5.83
CA GLY A 347 20.36 -2.04 -4.95
C GLY A 347 21.42 -1.11 -5.53
N ASN A 348 20.99 -0.05 -6.22
CA ASN A 348 21.93 0.90 -6.82
C ASN A 348 22.59 1.80 -5.78
N PHE A 349 21.99 1.92 -4.61
CA PHE A 349 22.44 2.81 -3.54
C PHE A 349 22.73 2.06 -2.23
N GLY A 350 22.78 0.73 -2.28
CA GLY A 350 23.03 -0.15 -1.15
C GLY A 350 22.56 -1.57 -1.41
N ASP A 351 21.98 -2.21 -0.39
CA ASP A 351 21.35 -3.52 -0.55
C ASP A 351 20.05 -3.39 -1.36
N ARG A 352 19.69 -4.45 -2.08
CA ARG A 352 18.38 -4.51 -2.78
C ARG A 352 17.25 -4.55 -1.76
N TYR A 353 16.19 -3.78 -2.02
CA TYR A 353 15.00 -3.74 -1.16
C TYR A 353 15.30 -3.44 0.32
N PRO A 354 16.04 -2.36 0.64
CA PRO A 354 16.48 -2.13 2.01
C PRO A 354 15.33 -1.93 2.99
N LEU A 355 14.23 -1.30 2.57
CA LEU A 355 13.07 -1.11 3.43
C LEU A 355 12.30 -2.42 3.64
N LEU A 356 12.04 -3.16 2.57
CA LEU A 356 11.35 -4.44 2.66
C LEU A 356 12.18 -5.50 3.40
N ASN A 357 13.51 -5.47 3.26
CA ASN A 357 14.41 -6.33 4.04
C ASN A 357 14.44 -5.97 5.53
N ALA A 358 14.28 -4.69 5.89
CA ALA A 358 14.14 -4.27 7.28
C ALA A 358 12.87 -4.86 7.91
N VAL A 359 11.73 -4.82 7.20
CA VAL A 359 10.48 -5.50 7.60
C VAL A 359 10.74 -6.98 7.87
N ASN A 360 11.30 -7.69 6.87
CA ASN A 360 11.51 -9.14 6.96
C ASN A 360 12.50 -9.55 8.05
N SER A 361 13.48 -8.69 8.38
CA SER A 361 14.43 -8.94 9.45
C SER A 361 13.76 -8.92 10.82
N VAL A 362 12.92 -7.91 11.08
CA VAL A 362 12.15 -7.81 12.33
C VAL A 362 11.22 -9.01 12.51
N ILE A 363 10.55 -9.45 11.45
CA ILE A 363 9.66 -10.61 11.51
C ILE A 363 10.44 -11.88 11.86
N ARG A 364 11.60 -12.12 11.22
CA ARG A 364 12.44 -13.26 11.50
C ARG A 364 12.94 -13.28 12.95
N GLU A 365 13.39 -12.14 13.45
CA GLU A 365 13.84 -11.99 14.83
C GLU A 365 12.71 -12.29 15.82
N SER A 366 11.52 -11.74 15.61
CA SER A 366 10.38 -11.98 16.49
C SER A 366 9.91 -13.44 16.50
N GLN A 367 10.02 -14.15 15.39
CA GLN A 367 9.72 -15.59 15.30
C GLN A 367 10.76 -16.45 16.00
N LEU A 368 12.04 -16.07 15.97
CA LEU A 368 13.12 -16.76 16.70
C LEU A 368 12.91 -16.66 18.21
N TYR A 369 12.55 -15.47 18.73
CA TYR A 369 12.24 -15.28 20.15
C TYR A 369 11.03 -16.13 20.62
N ARG A 370 10.00 -16.29 19.78
CA ARG A 370 8.85 -17.14 20.13
C ARG A 370 9.16 -18.63 20.17
N LYS A 371 10.17 -19.11 19.44
CA LYS A 371 10.59 -20.53 19.39
C LYS A 371 11.59 -20.90 20.50
N HIS A 372 12.22 -19.91 21.13
CA HIS A 372 13.21 -20.06 22.21
C HIS A 372 12.92 -19.02 23.32
N PRO A 373 11.80 -19.17 24.08
CA PRO A 373 11.45 -18.24 25.15
C PRO A 373 12.42 -18.30 26.34
#